data_a028663da6249ab30dc98619fd5fcc09
#
_entry.id   a028663da6249ab30dc98619fd5fcc09
#
_cell.length_a   1.000
_cell.length_b   1.000
_cell.length_c   1.000
_cell.angle_alpha   90.00
_cell.angle_beta   90.00
_cell.angle_gamma   90.00
#
_symmetry.space_group_name_H-M   'P 1'
#
loop_
_entity.id
_entity.type
_entity.pdbx_description
1 polymer ?
#
loop_
_entity_poly.entity_id
_entity_poly.type
_entity_poly.pdbx_seq_one_letter_code
_entity_poly.pdbx_strand_id
1 'polypeptide(L)'
;MRVGLRLVAGLLPLWLAACAVSPPQPPVDDAEEAWRDRVAELSSRDEWRLQGRLALAVGEERWNAHMRWQQRDAAYDIRVFGPFGRQAARLQGDEDGVVLHTREGGTHRARDADGLVYHVLGWRLPVSGLRYWILGIPAPHGDLEDRDLDAAGRASRLRQGGWTVRYQRYDETRRPALPDRMTLEYDEIRLRLVMDDWRMDP
;
A
#
# COMPACT_ATOMS: atom_id res chain seq x y z
N MET A 1 -38.68 47.68 62.14
CA MET A 1 -37.89 46.48 61.87
C MET A 1 -38.23 45.99 60.43
N ARG A 2 -37.36 46.17 59.49
CA ARG A 2 -37.59 45.86 58.05
C ARG A 2 -36.75 44.67 57.67
N VAL A 3 -37.43 43.56 57.40
CA VAL A 3 -36.79 42.32 56.95
C VAL A 3 -36.64 42.35 55.42
N GLY A 4 -35.40 42.39 54.94
CA GLY A 4 -35.11 42.40 53.52
C GLY A 4 -35.08 40.97 52.95
N LEU A 5 -35.94 40.69 52.01
CA LEU A 5 -36.01 39.44 51.26
C LEU A 5 -34.95 39.47 50.08
N ARG A 6 -33.92 38.71 50.19
CA ARG A 6 -32.92 38.56 49.13
C ARG A 6 -33.35 37.44 48.15
N LEU A 7 -33.74 37.84 46.93
CA LEU A 7 -33.98 36.96 45.80
C LEU A 7 -32.62 36.47 45.28
N VAL A 8 -32.35 35.15 45.39
CA VAL A 8 -31.22 34.47 44.75
C VAL A 8 -31.72 34.00 43.38
N ALA A 9 -31.30 34.72 42.34
CA ALA A 9 -31.53 34.29 40.96
C ALA A 9 -30.55 33.16 40.60
N GLY A 10 -31.07 31.92 40.53
CA GLY A 10 -30.30 30.75 40.07
C GLY A 10 -30.09 30.79 38.56
N LEU A 11 -28.85 30.97 38.13
CA LEU A 11 -28.44 30.75 36.74
C LEU A 11 -28.34 29.24 36.49
N LEU A 12 -29.25 28.71 35.67
CA LEU A 12 -29.20 27.36 35.16
C LEU A 12 -28.21 27.34 33.94
N PRO A 13 -27.12 26.56 33.95
CA PRO A 13 -26.29 26.44 32.76
C PRO A 13 -27.01 25.55 31.72
N LEU A 14 -27.32 26.12 30.57
CA LEU A 14 -27.84 25.44 29.41
C LEU A 14 -26.69 24.61 28.78
N TRP A 15 -26.68 23.32 29.00
CA TRP A 15 -25.76 22.41 28.31
C TRP A 15 -26.24 22.24 26.88
N LEU A 16 -25.57 22.91 25.93
CA LEU A 16 -25.70 22.67 24.50
C LEU A 16 -25.03 21.31 24.19
N ALA A 17 -25.84 20.27 24.10
CA ALA A 17 -25.42 19.00 23.50
C ALA A 17 -25.23 19.24 21.99
N ALA A 18 -24.00 19.56 21.59
CA ALA A 18 -23.59 19.53 20.19
C ALA A 18 -23.60 18.07 19.72
N CYS A 19 -24.69 17.66 19.07
CA CYS A 19 -24.70 16.41 18.31
C CYS A 19 -23.65 16.57 17.18
N ALA A 20 -22.51 15.90 17.30
CA ALA A 20 -21.57 15.75 16.22
C ALA A 20 -22.26 14.93 15.12
N VAL A 21 -22.80 15.60 14.12
CA VAL A 21 -23.30 14.97 12.89
C VAL A 21 -22.06 14.51 12.14
N SER A 22 -21.81 13.19 12.11
CA SER A 22 -20.84 12.61 11.20
C SER A 22 -21.21 13.01 9.77
N PRO A 23 -20.25 13.45 8.92
CA PRO A 23 -20.54 13.76 7.54
C PRO A 23 -21.17 12.52 6.86
N PRO A 24 -22.16 12.72 5.98
CA PRO A 24 -22.79 11.62 5.25
C PRO A 24 -21.70 10.81 4.53
N GLN A 25 -21.63 9.51 4.79
CA GLN A 25 -20.83 8.63 3.96
C GLN A 25 -21.50 8.55 2.58
N PRO A 26 -20.71 8.63 1.46
CA PRO A 26 -21.27 8.42 0.13
C PRO A 26 -22.02 7.09 0.08
N PRO A 27 -23.05 6.96 -0.77
CA PRO A 27 -23.73 5.68 -1.01
C PRO A 27 -22.71 4.60 -1.37
N VAL A 28 -22.96 3.37 -0.94
CA VAL A 28 -22.08 2.22 -1.21
C VAL A 28 -21.88 2.01 -2.71
N ASP A 29 -22.92 2.28 -3.50
CA ASP A 29 -22.91 2.17 -4.95
C ASP A 29 -21.91 3.13 -5.60
N ASP A 30 -21.77 4.35 -5.09
CA ASP A 30 -20.79 5.34 -5.60
C ASP A 30 -19.35 4.90 -5.35
N ALA A 31 -19.07 4.27 -4.19
CA ALA A 31 -17.74 3.76 -3.87
C ALA A 31 -17.33 2.57 -4.76
N GLU A 32 -18.29 1.70 -5.08
CA GLU A 32 -18.06 0.57 -5.97
C GLU A 32 -17.88 0.99 -7.44
N GLU A 33 -18.56 2.04 -7.89
CA GLU A 33 -18.34 2.61 -9.21
C GLU A 33 -16.96 3.28 -9.29
N ALA A 34 -16.63 4.12 -8.32
CA ALA A 34 -15.31 4.77 -8.22
C ALA A 34 -14.17 3.74 -8.13
N TRP A 35 -14.39 2.62 -7.44
CA TRP A 35 -13.43 1.51 -7.42
C TRP A 35 -13.21 0.90 -8.80
N ARG A 36 -14.27 0.60 -9.54
CA ARG A 36 -14.17 0.01 -10.89
C ARG A 36 -13.43 0.93 -11.86
N ASP A 37 -13.76 2.23 -11.81
CA ASP A 37 -13.10 3.24 -12.64
C ASP A 37 -11.61 3.35 -12.29
N ARG A 38 -11.30 3.35 -10.99
CA ARG A 38 -9.93 3.36 -10.49
C ARG A 38 -9.13 2.14 -10.96
N VAL A 39 -9.70 0.95 -10.86
CA VAL A 39 -9.04 -0.28 -11.32
C VAL A 39 -8.79 -0.21 -12.81
N ALA A 40 -9.76 0.23 -13.61
CA ALA A 40 -9.61 0.39 -15.06
C ALA A 40 -8.51 1.40 -15.41
N GLU A 41 -8.51 2.58 -14.78
CA GLU A 41 -7.49 3.62 -15.00
C GLU A 41 -6.09 3.13 -14.62
N LEU A 42 -5.91 2.59 -13.42
CA LEU A 42 -4.58 2.22 -12.92
C LEU A 42 -4.05 0.93 -13.53
N SER A 43 -4.92 0.03 -14.00
CA SER A 43 -4.49 -1.16 -14.74
C SER A 43 -3.88 -0.83 -16.11
N SER A 44 -4.21 0.33 -16.69
CA SER A 44 -3.63 0.81 -17.93
C SER A 44 -2.32 1.58 -17.75
N ARG A 45 -1.91 1.81 -16.49
CA ARG A 45 -0.66 2.52 -16.17
C ARG A 45 0.49 1.52 -16.06
N ASP A 46 1.21 1.35 -17.13
CA ASP A 46 2.29 0.38 -17.28
C ASP A 46 3.69 1.01 -17.20
N GLU A 47 3.81 2.36 -17.28
CA GLU A 47 5.07 3.08 -17.10
C GLU A 47 5.05 3.95 -15.84
N TRP A 48 5.92 3.61 -14.87
CA TRP A 48 6.08 4.40 -13.65
C TRP A 48 7.41 4.11 -12.94
N ARG A 49 7.78 5.01 -12.06
CA ARG A 49 8.93 4.87 -11.16
C ARG A 49 8.51 5.17 -9.73
N LEU A 50 9.07 4.39 -8.83
CA LEU A 50 8.84 4.50 -7.41
C LEU A 50 10.16 4.52 -6.66
N GLN A 51 10.28 5.43 -5.70
CA GLN A 51 11.29 5.36 -4.66
C GLN A 51 10.61 5.25 -3.31
N GLY A 52 11.18 4.43 -2.42
CA GLY A 52 10.55 4.21 -1.13
C GLY A 52 11.45 3.44 -0.16
N ARG A 53 10.85 3.14 0.97
CA ARG A 53 11.46 2.37 2.05
C ARG A 53 10.65 1.14 2.33
N LEU A 54 11.33 0.08 2.65
CA LEU A 54 10.70 -1.16 3.07
C LEU A 54 11.24 -1.62 4.43
N ALA A 55 10.35 -2.24 5.19
CA ALA A 55 10.70 -2.99 6.38
C ALA A 55 10.07 -4.37 6.26
N LEU A 56 10.92 -5.39 6.17
CA LEU A 56 10.52 -6.78 6.09
C LEU A 56 10.75 -7.45 7.45
N ALA A 57 9.75 -8.20 7.90
CA ALA A 57 9.84 -9.08 9.04
C ALA A 57 9.45 -10.50 8.61
N VAL A 58 10.22 -11.50 8.99
CA VAL A 58 9.94 -12.92 8.76
C VAL A 58 10.28 -13.65 10.08
N GLY A 59 9.27 -14.13 10.77
CA GLY A 59 9.44 -14.63 12.12
C GLY A 59 10.10 -13.58 13.05
N GLU A 60 11.27 -13.88 13.59
CA GLU A 60 12.04 -12.98 14.44
C GLU A 60 13.01 -12.04 13.66
N GLU A 61 13.28 -12.35 12.40
CA GLU A 61 14.22 -11.59 11.58
C GLU A 61 13.62 -10.28 11.08
N ARG A 62 14.44 -9.24 10.98
CA ARG A 62 14.03 -7.89 10.59
C ARG A 62 15.04 -7.26 9.65
N TRP A 63 14.55 -6.69 8.54
CA TRP A 63 15.36 -5.97 7.56
C TRP A 63 14.72 -4.64 7.21
N ASN A 64 15.55 -3.62 7.06
CA ASN A 64 15.15 -2.31 6.57
C ASN A 64 16.01 -1.97 5.36
N ALA A 65 15.37 -1.44 4.33
CA ALA A 65 16.05 -1.08 3.09
C ALA A 65 15.36 0.09 2.38
N HIS A 66 16.09 0.73 1.47
CA HIS A 66 15.52 1.62 0.46
C HIS A 66 15.25 0.83 -0.81
N MET A 67 14.21 1.20 -1.53
CA MET A 67 13.81 0.56 -2.77
C MET A 67 13.70 1.61 -3.88
N ARG A 68 14.15 1.24 -5.08
CA ARG A 68 13.82 1.92 -6.33
C ARG A 68 13.22 0.90 -7.27
N TRP A 69 12.08 1.22 -7.83
CA TRP A 69 11.39 0.38 -8.79
C TRP A 69 11.07 1.18 -10.03
N GLN A 70 11.49 0.69 -11.17
CA GLN A 70 11.10 1.17 -12.48
C GLN A 70 10.29 0.09 -13.17
N GLN A 71 9.10 0.45 -13.60
CA GLN A 71 8.21 -0.38 -14.40
C GLN A 71 8.10 0.20 -15.81
N ARG A 72 8.10 -0.65 -16.82
CA ARG A 72 7.81 -0.33 -18.22
C ARG A 72 7.14 -1.54 -18.84
N ASP A 73 5.85 -1.46 -19.13
CA ASP A 73 5.07 -2.59 -19.60
C ASP A 73 5.28 -3.84 -18.72
N ALA A 74 5.67 -4.95 -19.33
CA ALA A 74 6.04 -6.18 -18.63
C ALA A 74 7.42 -6.09 -17.96
N ALA A 75 8.30 -5.20 -18.44
CA ALA A 75 9.66 -5.10 -17.94
C ALA A 75 9.76 -4.29 -16.64
N TYR A 76 10.61 -4.73 -15.73
CA TYR A 76 10.85 -4.03 -14.47
C TYR A 76 12.30 -4.14 -13.99
N ASP A 77 12.73 -3.14 -13.22
CA ASP A 77 14.02 -3.09 -12.52
C ASP A 77 13.77 -2.64 -11.07
N ILE A 78 13.88 -3.59 -10.13
CA ILE A 78 13.73 -3.36 -8.69
C ILE A 78 15.10 -3.44 -8.05
N ARG A 79 15.53 -2.34 -7.43
CA ARG A 79 16.81 -2.25 -6.71
C ARG A 79 16.55 -2.01 -5.23
N VAL A 80 17.17 -2.85 -4.41
CA VAL A 80 17.08 -2.77 -2.96
C VAL A 80 18.45 -2.39 -2.42
N PHE A 81 18.47 -1.36 -1.56
CA PHE A 81 19.69 -0.81 -0.96
C PHE A 81 19.61 -0.96 0.55
N GLY A 82 20.58 -1.64 1.12
CA GLY A 82 20.71 -1.78 2.56
C GLY A 82 21.22 -0.52 3.23
N PRO A 83 21.55 -0.62 4.53
CA PRO A 83 22.21 0.47 5.26
C PRO A 83 23.45 0.98 4.53
N PHE A 84 23.67 2.30 4.58
CA PHE A 84 24.80 2.99 3.92
C PHE A 84 24.71 3.03 2.38
N GLY A 85 23.53 2.80 1.80
CA GLY A 85 23.27 2.94 0.36
C GLY A 85 23.93 1.87 -0.53
N ARG A 86 24.46 0.79 0.04
CA ARG A 86 25.00 -0.32 -0.75
C ARG A 86 23.86 -1.15 -1.31
N GLN A 87 23.93 -1.46 -2.61
CA GLN A 87 22.94 -2.33 -3.26
C GLN A 87 23.02 -3.75 -2.65
N ALA A 88 21.90 -4.18 -2.09
CA ALA A 88 21.75 -5.50 -1.48
C ALA A 88 21.24 -6.52 -2.48
N ALA A 89 20.30 -6.10 -3.36
CA ALA A 89 19.75 -6.93 -4.40
C ALA A 89 19.28 -6.09 -5.59
N ARG A 90 19.23 -6.70 -6.78
CA ARG A 90 18.59 -6.16 -7.97
C ARG A 90 17.82 -7.26 -8.67
N LEU A 91 16.52 -7.04 -8.85
CA LEU A 91 15.64 -7.94 -9.58
C LEU A 91 15.22 -7.26 -10.87
N GLN A 92 15.49 -7.91 -11.99
CA GLN A 92 15.08 -7.46 -13.31
C GLN A 92 14.26 -8.55 -13.98
N GLY A 93 13.17 -8.20 -14.61
CA GLY A 93 12.33 -9.13 -15.33
C GLY A 93 11.65 -8.47 -16.52
N ASP A 94 11.22 -9.31 -17.45
CA ASP A 94 10.43 -9.01 -18.63
C ASP A 94 9.58 -10.24 -19.01
N GLU A 95 9.06 -10.28 -20.23
CA GLU A 95 8.27 -11.41 -20.74
C GLU A 95 9.07 -12.71 -20.89
N ASP A 96 10.39 -12.61 -21.08
CA ASP A 96 11.27 -13.77 -21.29
C ASP A 96 11.72 -14.41 -19.98
N GLY A 97 11.69 -13.68 -18.87
CA GLY A 97 12.06 -14.19 -17.55
C GLY A 97 12.57 -13.16 -16.56
N VAL A 98 13.24 -13.64 -15.55
CA VAL A 98 13.69 -12.83 -14.43
C VAL A 98 15.13 -13.15 -14.02
N VAL A 99 15.86 -12.11 -13.63
CA VAL A 99 17.25 -12.21 -13.12
C VAL A 99 17.34 -11.50 -11.78
N LEU A 100 17.84 -12.22 -10.78
CA LEU A 100 18.16 -11.67 -9.46
C LEU A 100 19.68 -11.62 -9.28
N HIS A 101 20.18 -10.42 -9.02
CA HIS A 101 21.56 -10.21 -8.58
C HIS A 101 21.57 -9.98 -7.07
N THR A 102 22.38 -10.74 -6.35
CA THR A 102 22.57 -10.60 -4.91
C THR A 102 23.87 -9.86 -4.57
N ARG A 103 23.96 -9.35 -3.35
CA ARG A 103 25.12 -8.63 -2.86
C ARG A 103 26.42 -9.43 -2.92
N GLU A 104 26.34 -10.74 -2.75
CA GLU A 104 27.48 -11.67 -2.75
C GLU A 104 28.00 -11.98 -4.16
N GLY A 105 27.47 -11.29 -5.18
CA GLY A 105 27.87 -11.44 -6.58
C GLY A 105 27.15 -12.58 -7.30
N GLY A 106 26.19 -13.25 -6.65
CA GLY A 106 25.36 -14.29 -7.28
C GLY A 106 24.44 -13.69 -8.34
N THR A 107 24.29 -14.41 -9.46
CA THR A 107 23.33 -14.10 -10.51
C THR A 107 22.46 -15.33 -10.73
N HIS A 108 21.18 -15.19 -10.44
CA HIS A 108 20.20 -16.27 -10.53
C HIS A 108 19.14 -15.91 -11.58
N ARG A 109 18.69 -16.91 -12.34
CA ARG A 109 17.71 -16.74 -13.41
C ARG A 109 16.58 -17.73 -13.26
N ALA A 110 15.35 -17.28 -13.57
CA ALA A 110 14.15 -18.11 -13.63
C ALA A 110 13.14 -17.54 -14.62
N ARG A 111 12.03 -18.23 -14.81
CA ARG A 111 10.87 -17.71 -15.56
C ARG A 111 9.92 -16.91 -14.69
N ASP A 112 9.92 -17.17 -13.39
CA ASP A 112 8.99 -16.62 -12.42
C ASP A 112 9.74 -15.90 -11.30
N ALA A 113 9.32 -14.68 -10.98
CA ALA A 113 9.96 -13.81 -9.99
C ALA A 113 9.73 -14.29 -8.56
N ASP A 114 8.51 -14.72 -8.26
CA ASP A 114 8.12 -15.12 -6.90
C ASP A 114 8.87 -16.40 -6.50
N GLY A 115 8.93 -17.37 -7.42
CA GLY A 115 9.70 -18.58 -7.25
C GLY A 115 11.20 -18.33 -7.16
N LEU A 116 11.74 -17.40 -7.95
CA LEU A 116 13.17 -17.06 -7.89
C LEU A 116 13.54 -16.44 -6.55
N VAL A 117 12.76 -15.47 -6.09
CA VAL A 117 12.96 -14.82 -4.79
C VAL A 117 12.87 -15.83 -3.65
N TYR A 118 11.89 -16.74 -3.70
CA TYR A 118 11.77 -17.80 -2.71
C TYR A 118 12.99 -18.75 -2.72
N HIS A 119 13.44 -19.15 -3.90
CA HIS A 119 14.57 -20.09 -4.03
C HIS A 119 15.89 -19.52 -3.52
N VAL A 120 16.12 -18.21 -3.76
CA VAL A 120 17.39 -17.54 -3.46
C VAL A 120 17.43 -16.95 -2.05
N LEU A 121 16.30 -16.35 -1.63
CA LEU A 121 16.22 -15.63 -0.34
C LEU A 121 15.49 -16.42 0.75
N GLY A 122 14.78 -17.52 0.39
CA GLY A 122 13.98 -18.30 1.32
C GLY A 122 12.63 -17.64 1.69
N TRP A 123 12.29 -16.48 1.11
CA TRP A 123 11.09 -15.73 1.45
C TRP A 123 10.05 -15.78 0.33
N ARG A 124 8.79 -16.03 0.71
CA ARG A 124 7.66 -15.97 -0.21
C ARG A 124 7.22 -14.52 -0.38
N LEU A 125 7.94 -13.75 -1.21
CA LEU A 125 7.56 -12.37 -1.53
C LEU A 125 6.78 -12.34 -2.86
N PRO A 126 5.61 -11.68 -2.90
CA PRO A 126 4.71 -11.71 -4.05
C PRO A 126 5.06 -10.59 -5.03
N VAL A 127 6.20 -10.68 -5.70
CA VAL A 127 6.69 -9.65 -6.63
C VAL A 127 5.67 -9.38 -7.74
N SER A 128 5.07 -10.46 -8.26
CA SER A 128 4.05 -10.40 -9.33
C SER A 128 2.78 -9.65 -8.89
N GLY A 129 2.29 -9.92 -7.67
CA GLY A 129 1.14 -9.23 -7.09
C GLY A 129 1.47 -7.82 -6.65
N LEU A 130 2.68 -7.62 -6.11
CA LEU A 130 3.11 -6.34 -5.56
C LEU A 130 3.08 -5.20 -6.59
N ARG A 131 3.36 -5.49 -7.87
CA ARG A 131 3.26 -4.52 -8.98
C ARG A 131 1.91 -3.79 -9.00
N TYR A 132 0.81 -4.49 -8.73
CA TYR A 132 -0.55 -3.97 -8.74
C TYR A 132 -0.96 -3.41 -7.37
N TRP A 133 -0.62 -4.11 -6.31
CA TRP A 133 -1.00 -3.71 -4.96
C TRP A 133 -0.38 -2.38 -4.54
N ILE A 134 0.83 -2.05 -5.01
CA ILE A 134 1.42 -0.72 -4.73
C ILE A 134 0.67 0.43 -5.42
N LEU A 135 -0.10 0.14 -6.48
CA LEU A 135 -1.00 1.10 -7.12
C LEU A 135 -2.37 1.19 -6.40
N GLY A 136 -2.63 0.28 -5.45
CA GLY A 136 -3.90 0.21 -4.73
C GLY A 136 -4.98 -0.53 -5.50
N ILE A 137 -4.62 -1.45 -6.40
CA ILE A 137 -5.52 -2.28 -7.21
C ILE A 137 -5.17 -3.77 -7.08
N PRO A 138 -6.09 -4.70 -7.35
CA PRO A 138 -5.81 -6.13 -7.32
C PRO A 138 -4.93 -6.54 -8.50
N ALA A 139 -4.14 -7.60 -8.32
CA ALA A 139 -3.43 -8.25 -9.41
C ALA A 139 -4.43 -8.95 -10.35
N PRO A 140 -4.14 -9.00 -11.66
CA PRO A 140 -5.04 -9.67 -12.63
C PRO A 140 -5.06 -11.20 -12.47
N HIS A 141 -4.04 -11.74 -11.78
CA HIS A 141 -3.92 -13.17 -11.53
C HIS A 141 -4.17 -13.49 -10.07
N GLY A 142 -4.88 -14.58 -9.81
CA GLY A 142 -5.31 -14.98 -8.47
C GLY A 142 -6.65 -14.35 -8.08
N ASP A 143 -7.42 -15.11 -7.35
CA ASP A 143 -8.75 -14.67 -6.90
C ASP A 143 -8.63 -13.54 -5.89
N LEU A 144 -9.36 -12.45 -6.11
CA LEU A 144 -9.60 -11.43 -5.09
C LEU A 144 -10.62 -12.01 -4.11
N GLU A 145 -10.14 -12.45 -2.95
CA GLU A 145 -10.95 -13.14 -1.94
C GLU A 145 -11.89 -12.17 -1.22
N ASP A 146 -11.39 -10.95 -0.95
CA ASP A 146 -12.13 -9.95 -0.19
C ASP A 146 -11.50 -8.56 -0.33
N ARG A 147 -12.30 -7.48 -0.15
CA ARG A 147 -11.83 -6.11 -0.09
C ARG A 147 -12.69 -5.23 0.79
N ASP A 148 -12.07 -4.22 1.38
CA ASP A 148 -12.75 -3.07 2.00
C ASP A 148 -12.38 -1.81 1.21
N LEU A 149 -13.37 -0.98 0.94
CA LEU A 149 -13.20 0.31 0.28
C LEU A 149 -13.40 1.46 1.27
N ASP A 150 -12.74 2.58 1.02
CA ASP A 150 -13.06 3.84 1.66
C ASP A 150 -14.17 4.59 0.87
N ALA A 151 -14.61 5.71 1.42
CA ALA A 151 -15.67 6.52 0.82
C ALA A 151 -15.32 7.10 -0.57
N ALA A 152 -14.05 7.10 -0.96
CA ALA A 152 -13.58 7.54 -2.27
C ALA A 152 -13.36 6.37 -3.26
N GLY A 153 -13.84 5.17 -2.93
CA GLY A 153 -13.68 3.98 -3.75
C GLY A 153 -12.24 3.48 -3.85
N ARG A 154 -11.39 3.76 -2.83
CA ARG A 154 -10.04 3.23 -2.76
C ARG A 154 -9.98 2.04 -1.81
N ALA A 155 -9.14 1.07 -2.11
CA ALA A 155 -8.95 -0.04 -1.19
C ALA A 155 -8.35 0.44 0.14
N SER A 156 -8.99 0.13 1.25
CA SER A 156 -8.39 0.19 2.59
C SER A 156 -7.76 -1.15 2.97
N ARG A 157 -8.29 -2.24 2.40
CA ARG A 157 -7.77 -3.60 2.53
C ARG A 157 -8.07 -4.42 1.27
N LEU A 158 -7.14 -5.28 0.87
CA LEU A 158 -7.34 -6.35 -0.12
C LEU A 158 -6.89 -7.68 0.49
N ARG A 159 -7.60 -8.75 0.14
CA ARG A 159 -7.14 -10.12 0.37
C ARG A 159 -7.05 -10.83 -0.98
N GLN A 160 -5.86 -11.25 -1.35
CA GLN A 160 -5.60 -11.89 -2.64
C GLN A 160 -4.42 -12.85 -2.55
N GLY A 161 -4.61 -14.07 -3.02
CA GLY A 161 -3.57 -15.10 -3.04
C GLY A 161 -3.05 -15.45 -1.64
N GLY A 162 -3.92 -15.39 -0.62
CA GLY A 162 -3.59 -15.57 0.79
C GLY A 162 -2.91 -14.37 1.44
N TRP A 163 -2.55 -13.34 0.69
CA TRP A 163 -2.01 -12.09 1.22
C TRP A 163 -3.11 -11.17 1.72
N THR A 164 -2.84 -10.51 2.85
CA THR A 164 -3.64 -9.36 3.31
C THR A 164 -2.83 -8.09 3.10
N VAL A 165 -3.34 -7.21 2.25
CA VAL A 165 -2.76 -5.90 1.95
C VAL A 165 -3.60 -4.83 2.63
N ARG A 166 -3.00 -4.02 3.51
CA ARG A 166 -3.66 -2.92 4.22
C ARG A 166 -3.04 -1.60 3.76
N TYR A 167 -3.88 -0.66 3.35
CA TYR A 167 -3.48 0.67 2.92
C TYR A 167 -3.74 1.65 4.08
N GLN A 168 -2.69 2.19 4.66
CA GLN A 168 -2.80 3.11 5.79
C GLN A 168 -2.96 4.55 5.34
N ARG A 169 -2.44 4.89 4.15
CA ARG A 169 -2.51 6.25 3.64
C ARG A 169 -2.40 6.29 2.11
N TYR A 170 -3.08 7.27 1.53
CA TYR A 170 -2.97 7.66 0.11
C TYR A 170 -2.45 9.09 -0.01
N ASP A 171 -1.65 9.37 -1.03
CA ASP A 171 -1.19 10.71 -1.39
C ASP A 171 -2.31 11.45 -2.15
N GLU A 172 -3.02 12.32 -1.44
CA GLU A 172 -4.16 13.11 -1.96
C GLU A 172 -3.71 14.23 -2.91
N THR A 173 -2.42 14.51 -3.01
CA THR A 173 -1.90 15.53 -3.93
C THR A 173 -1.83 15.03 -5.38
N ARG A 174 -1.98 13.74 -5.59
CA ARG A 174 -1.94 13.08 -6.90
C ARG A 174 -3.33 12.81 -7.46
N ARG A 175 -3.40 12.66 -8.76
CA ARG A 175 -4.60 12.26 -9.49
C ARG A 175 -4.23 11.18 -10.53
N PRO A 176 -4.72 9.95 -10.36
CA PRO A 176 -5.41 9.43 -9.17
C PRO A 176 -4.51 9.40 -7.93
N ALA A 177 -5.12 9.47 -6.74
CA ALA A 177 -4.39 9.33 -5.48
C ALA A 177 -3.76 7.94 -5.38
N LEU A 178 -2.47 7.83 -5.08
CA LEU A 178 -1.75 6.57 -4.98
C LEU A 178 -1.44 6.25 -3.50
N PRO A 179 -1.32 4.97 -3.14
CA PRO A 179 -0.85 4.60 -1.81
C PRO A 179 0.53 5.20 -1.54
N ASP A 180 0.73 5.76 -0.35
CA ASP A 180 2.05 6.18 0.14
C ASP A 180 2.50 5.38 1.35
N ARG A 181 1.59 4.60 1.96
CA ARG A 181 1.93 3.67 3.04
C ARG A 181 1.02 2.46 3.01
N MET A 182 1.63 1.28 3.00
CA MET A 182 0.91 0.01 3.04
C MET A 182 1.68 -1.06 3.83
N THR A 183 0.93 -2.08 4.26
CA THR A 183 1.48 -3.28 4.91
C THR A 183 0.89 -4.51 4.25
N LEU A 184 1.75 -5.47 3.95
CA LEU A 184 1.37 -6.78 3.44
C LEU A 184 1.68 -7.82 4.51
N GLU A 185 0.76 -8.77 4.70
CA GLU A 185 0.90 -9.84 5.68
C GLU A 185 0.53 -11.19 5.04
N TYR A 186 1.37 -12.17 5.26
CA TYR A 186 1.17 -13.55 4.87
C TYR A 186 1.92 -14.46 5.85
N ASP A 187 1.20 -15.27 6.62
CA ASP A 187 1.79 -16.14 7.63
C ASP A 187 2.73 -15.33 8.57
N GLU A 188 3.97 -15.73 8.72
CA GLU A 188 4.98 -15.03 9.54
C GLU A 188 5.64 -13.83 8.84
N ILE A 189 5.26 -13.55 7.58
CA ILE A 189 5.84 -12.48 6.78
C ILE A 189 5.02 -11.21 6.96
N ARG A 190 5.71 -10.11 7.29
CA ARG A 190 5.15 -8.76 7.27
C ARG A 190 6.07 -7.83 6.51
N LEU A 191 5.56 -7.28 5.41
CA LEU A 191 6.25 -6.28 4.60
C LEU A 191 5.54 -4.94 4.74
N ARG A 192 6.25 -3.93 5.25
CA ARG A 192 5.77 -2.55 5.28
C ARG A 192 6.46 -1.74 4.20
N LEU A 193 5.68 -0.97 3.46
CA LEU A 193 6.16 -0.09 2.40
C LEU A 193 5.76 1.34 2.71
N VAL A 194 6.70 2.26 2.51
CA VAL A 194 6.48 3.70 2.45
C VAL A 194 6.99 4.18 1.10
N MET A 195 6.09 4.69 0.28
CA MET A 195 6.37 5.22 -1.04
C MET A 195 6.65 6.71 -0.92
N ASP A 196 7.91 7.09 -1.06
CA ASP A 196 8.37 8.47 -0.82
C ASP A 196 8.26 9.36 -2.08
N ASP A 197 8.49 8.79 -3.25
CA ASP A 197 8.40 9.51 -4.54
C ASP A 197 7.84 8.60 -5.63
N TRP A 198 6.80 9.10 -6.30
CA TRP A 198 6.18 8.49 -7.46
C TRP A 198 6.42 9.36 -8.70
N ARG A 199 6.75 8.74 -9.82
CA ARG A 199 6.74 9.35 -11.14
C ARG A 199 5.95 8.45 -12.07
N MET A 200 4.81 8.95 -12.51
CA MET A 200 4.01 8.33 -13.55
C MET A 200 4.41 9.02 -14.85
N ASP A 201 4.91 8.27 -15.80
CA ASP A 201 5.11 8.80 -17.15
C ASP A 201 3.71 8.87 -17.83
N PRO A 202 3.42 9.91 -18.62
CA PRO A 202 2.09 10.17 -19.20
C PRO A 202 1.67 9.10 -20.23
#